data_73d1c224efef204535781396f4178870
#
_entry.id   73d1c224efef204535781396f4178870
#
_cell.length_a   1.000
_cell.length_b   1.000
_cell.length_c   1.000
_cell.angle_alpha   90.00
_cell.angle_beta   90.00
_cell.angle_gamma   90.00
#
_symmetry.space_group_name_H-M   'P 1'
#
loop_
_entity.id
_entity.type
_entity.pdbx_description
1 polymer ?
#
loop_
_entity_poly.entity_id
_entity_poly.type
_entity_poly.pdbx_seq_one_letter_code
_entity_poly.pdbx_strand_id
1 'polypeptide(L)'
;MYTKKFTSMEKSMEEDKRIVKPSSSLIVVIPTILVIIVLWLRNITILDYTHVLLGGTWTGIDLFMGLVISRVMIKMSVGARIEFIRRLVPMMLFFMPTIASLAITAGIYLATYEGIFSLRYPVIILAGIIVLVLVIQGFAIFLPNELRIYFELRKSQPDSKKISRLALINFRLSGVQAAFQFAIIFIMANIANGNLFLKF
;
A
#
# COMPACT_ATOMS: atom_id res chain seq x y z
N MET A 1 15.23 42.30 9.18
CA MET A 1 14.96 41.48 7.99
C MET A 1 15.69 40.12 8.03
N TYR A 2 16.92 40.03 8.54
CA TYR A 2 17.73 38.81 8.64
C TYR A 2 17.17 37.77 9.62
N THR A 3 16.66 38.18 10.78
CA THR A 3 16.12 37.26 11.83
C THR A 3 14.88 36.48 11.37
N LYS A 4 13.99 37.08 10.58
CA LYS A 4 12.80 36.39 10.03
C LYS A 4 13.15 35.29 9.01
N LYS A 5 14.24 35.52 8.24
CA LYS A 5 14.72 34.56 7.24
C LYS A 5 15.40 33.34 7.90
N PHE A 6 16.12 33.59 9.02
CA PHE A 6 16.79 32.53 9.78
C PHE A 6 15.78 31.65 10.48
N THR A 7 14.75 32.21 11.13
CA THR A 7 13.65 31.44 11.77
C THR A 7 12.82 30.66 10.76
N SER A 8 12.64 31.17 9.53
CA SER A 8 11.94 30.44 8.47
C SER A 8 12.75 29.26 7.92
N MET A 9 14.08 29.41 7.86
CA MET A 9 14.99 28.32 7.46
C MET A 9 15.09 27.24 8.54
N GLU A 10 15.18 27.61 9.81
CA GLU A 10 15.16 26.66 10.93
C GLU A 10 13.85 25.87 10.98
N LYS A 11 12.73 26.57 10.81
CA LYS A 11 11.39 25.94 10.77
C LYS A 11 11.23 25.01 9.58
N SER A 12 11.78 25.38 8.41
CA SER A 12 11.83 24.53 7.22
C SER A 12 12.73 23.30 7.43
N MET A 13 13.85 23.44 8.12
CA MET A 13 14.76 22.33 8.45
C MET A 13 14.21 21.42 9.53
N GLU A 14 13.43 21.94 10.48
CA GLU A 14 12.71 21.15 11.49
C GLU A 14 11.51 20.42 10.90
N GLU A 15 10.78 21.05 9.96
CA GLU A 15 9.69 20.40 9.20
C GLU A 15 10.22 19.26 8.31
N ASP A 16 11.41 19.41 7.74
CA ASP A 16 12.04 18.36 6.92
C ASP A 16 12.58 17.18 7.76
N LYS A 17 12.77 17.40 9.08
CA LYS A 17 13.11 16.34 10.07
C LYS A 17 11.90 15.56 10.56
N ARG A 18 10.67 16.04 10.40
CA ARG A 18 9.46 15.33 10.84
C ARG A 18 9.10 14.23 9.85
N ILE A 19 9.01 13.00 10.34
CA ILE A 19 8.60 11.80 9.59
C ILE A 19 7.20 11.95 9.02
N VAL A 20 6.31 12.58 9.77
CA VAL A 20 4.91 12.74 9.47
C VAL A 20 4.63 14.23 9.35
N LYS A 21 4.53 14.71 8.12
CA LYS A 21 3.90 16.02 7.87
C LYS A 21 2.41 15.89 8.23
N PRO A 22 1.75 16.93 8.74
CA PRO A 22 0.29 16.89 8.99
C PRO A 22 -0.52 16.41 7.77
N SER A 23 -0.05 16.71 6.57
CA SER A 23 -0.61 16.22 5.31
C SER A 23 -0.52 14.69 5.12
N SER A 24 0.49 14.04 5.71
CA SER A 24 0.62 12.58 5.62
C SER A 24 -0.37 11.85 6.52
N SER A 25 -0.81 12.45 7.63
CA SER A 25 -1.85 11.89 8.48
C SER A 25 -3.22 11.88 7.78
N LEU A 26 -3.51 12.85 6.92
CA LEU A 26 -4.75 12.89 6.14
C LEU A 26 -4.87 11.69 5.19
N ILE A 27 -3.76 11.20 4.67
CA ILE A 27 -3.73 10.00 3.79
C ILE A 27 -4.19 8.73 4.54
N VAL A 28 -3.98 8.68 5.84
CA VAL A 28 -4.44 7.57 6.70
C VAL A 28 -5.84 7.83 7.25
N VAL A 29 -6.06 9.02 7.80
CA VAL A 29 -7.28 9.36 8.54
C VAL A 29 -8.50 9.41 7.65
N ILE A 30 -8.43 10.07 6.48
CA ILE A 30 -9.59 10.24 5.60
C ILE A 30 -10.13 8.89 5.09
N PRO A 31 -9.32 7.99 4.47
CA PRO A 31 -9.83 6.70 4.02
C PRO A 31 -10.35 5.85 5.18
N THR A 32 -9.70 5.91 6.34
CA THR A 32 -10.12 5.14 7.52
C THR A 32 -11.49 5.59 8.01
N ILE A 33 -11.73 6.91 8.14
CA ILE A 33 -13.03 7.45 8.53
C ILE A 33 -14.10 7.07 7.50
N LEU A 34 -13.80 7.19 6.21
CA LEU A 34 -14.74 6.82 5.15
C LEU A 34 -15.15 5.34 5.24
N VAL A 35 -14.19 4.43 5.45
CA VAL A 35 -14.51 3.00 5.60
C VAL A 35 -15.33 2.75 6.87
N ILE A 36 -15.03 3.41 7.99
CA ILE A 36 -15.82 3.29 9.23
C ILE A 36 -17.28 3.73 8.97
N ILE A 37 -17.48 4.84 8.25
CA ILE A 37 -18.82 5.31 7.90
C ILE A 37 -19.54 4.29 7.01
N VAL A 38 -18.86 3.73 6.01
CA VAL A 38 -19.43 2.71 5.11
C VAL A 38 -19.85 1.46 5.89
N LEU A 39 -19.00 0.99 6.81
CA LEU A 39 -19.32 -0.15 7.67
C LEU A 39 -20.53 0.14 8.59
N TRP A 40 -20.63 1.37 9.09
CA TRP A 40 -21.76 1.79 9.95
C TRP A 40 -23.08 1.87 9.18
N LEU A 41 -23.04 2.30 7.90
CA LEU A 41 -24.22 2.37 7.03
C LEU A 41 -24.82 1.00 6.71
N ARG A 42 -24.07 -0.10 6.84
CA ARG A 42 -24.49 -1.50 6.56
C ARG A 42 -25.11 -1.68 5.17
N ASN A 43 -24.73 -0.87 4.21
CA ASN A 43 -25.19 -0.98 2.82
C ASN A 43 -24.20 -1.81 2.01
N ILE A 44 -24.64 -2.99 1.55
CA ILE A 44 -23.79 -3.96 0.84
C ILE A 44 -23.25 -3.34 -0.45
N THR A 45 -24.05 -2.62 -1.22
CA THR A 45 -23.61 -2.01 -2.49
C THR A 45 -22.51 -0.98 -2.28
N ILE A 46 -22.64 -0.12 -1.25
CA ILE A 46 -21.63 0.89 -0.93
C ILE A 46 -20.36 0.20 -0.41
N LEU A 47 -20.51 -0.85 0.38
CA LEU A 47 -19.37 -1.62 0.91
C LEU A 47 -18.62 -2.35 -0.19
N ASP A 48 -19.34 -3.01 -1.13
CA ASP A 48 -18.75 -3.67 -2.30
C ASP A 48 -18.00 -2.67 -3.17
N TYR A 49 -18.63 -1.55 -3.52
CA TYR A 49 -17.98 -0.46 -4.26
C TYR A 49 -16.70 0.01 -3.56
N THR A 50 -16.74 0.19 -2.25
CA THR A 50 -15.60 0.63 -1.45
C THR A 50 -14.49 -0.41 -1.46
N HIS A 51 -14.83 -1.69 -1.29
CA HIS A 51 -13.86 -2.80 -1.37
C HIS A 51 -13.19 -2.87 -2.74
N VAL A 52 -13.96 -2.81 -3.81
CA VAL A 52 -13.45 -2.85 -5.20
C VAL A 52 -12.56 -1.64 -5.48
N LEU A 53 -12.96 -0.44 -5.04
CA LEU A 53 -12.17 0.79 -5.23
C LEU A 53 -10.82 0.71 -4.50
N LEU A 54 -10.81 0.28 -3.24
CA LEU A 54 -9.59 0.14 -2.45
C LEU A 54 -8.67 -0.96 -3.00
N GLY A 55 -9.23 -2.12 -3.33
CA GLY A 55 -8.50 -3.24 -3.92
C GLY A 55 -7.92 -2.91 -5.28
N GLY A 56 -8.71 -2.26 -6.15
CA GLY A 56 -8.28 -1.78 -7.46
C GLY A 56 -7.17 -0.71 -7.36
N THR A 57 -7.29 0.22 -6.42
CA THR A 57 -6.26 1.23 -6.15
C THR A 57 -4.96 0.57 -5.70
N TRP A 58 -5.02 -0.36 -4.73
CA TRP A 58 -3.87 -1.12 -4.26
C TRP A 58 -3.18 -1.88 -5.41
N THR A 59 -3.96 -2.64 -6.18
CA THR A 59 -3.45 -3.42 -7.32
C THR A 59 -2.85 -2.53 -8.40
N GLY A 60 -3.49 -1.42 -8.74
CA GLY A 60 -3.02 -0.48 -9.76
C GLY A 60 -1.68 0.15 -9.39
N ILE A 61 -1.50 0.51 -8.11
CA ILE A 61 -0.24 1.06 -7.61
C ILE A 61 0.86 -0.01 -7.65
N ASP A 62 0.60 -1.21 -7.15
CA ASP A 62 1.59 -2.29 -7.17
C ASP A 62 2.02 -2.65 -8.59
N LEU A 63 1.07 -2.72 -9.51
CA LEU A 63 1.35 -2.95 -10.93
C LEU A 63 2.21 -1.84 -11.52
N PHE A 64 1.86 -0.58 -11.26
CA PHE A 64 2.61 0.58 -11.75
C PHE A 64 4.03 0.61 -11.17
N MET A 65 4.18 0.39 -9.86
CA MET A 65 5.49 0.31 -9.20
C MET A 65 6.34 -0.84 -9.76
N GLY A 66 5.74 -2.02 -9.92
CA GLY A 66 6.42 -3.21 -10.40
C GLY A 66 6.84 -3.13 -11.86
N LEU A 67 5.94 -2.69 -12.74
CA LEU A 67 6.19 -2.69 -14.19
C LEU A 67 6.83 -1.42 -14.72
N VAL A 68 6.44 -0.26 -14.21
CA VAL A 68 6.89 1.03 -14.74
C VAL A 68 8.04 1.59 -13.90
N ILE A 69 7.78 1.86 -12.63
CA ILE A 69 8.75 2.53 -11.77
C ILE A 69 10.04 1.72 -11.60
N SER A 70 9.93 0.40 -11.43
CA SER A 70 11.12 -0.46 -11.32
C SER A 70 12.06 -0.34 -12.52
N ARG A 71 11.51 -0.20 -13.74
CA ARG A 71 12.30 -0.04 -14.98
C ARG A 71 12.86 1.38 -15.13
N VAL A 72 12.07 2.39 -14.80
CA VAL A 72 12.50 3.79 -14.82
C VAL A 72 13.65 4.01 -13.86
N MET A 73 13.54 3.49 -12.64
CA MET A 73 14.55 3.60 -11.59
C MET A 73 15.92 3.05 -11.99
N ILE A 74 15.96 1.96 -12.76
CA ILE A 74 17.23 1.37 -13.24
C ILE A 74 17.96 2.34 -14.17
N LYS A 75 17.21 3.11 -14.97
CA LYS A 75 17.76 4.06 -15.96
C LYS A 75 18.10 5.43 -15.38
N MET A 76 17.65 5.74 -14.15
CA MET A 76 17.94 7.01 -13.49
C MET A 76 19.41 7.08 -13.01
N SER A 77 19.99 8.29 -13.02
CA SER A 77 21.25 8.55 -12.32
C SER A 77 21.10 8.31 -10.82
N VAL A 78 22.19 7.99 -10.13
CA VAL A 78 22.17 7.67 -8.68
C VAL A 78 21.54 8.83 -7.88
N GLY A 79 21.93 10.07 -8.18
CA GLY A 79 21.39 11.25 -7.47
C GLY A 79 19.88 11.42 -7.65
N ALA A 80 19.41 11.35 -8.91
CA ALA A 80 17.98 11.47 -9.23
C ALA A 80 17.15 10.33 -8.57
N ARG A 81 17.71 9.12 -8.54
CA ARG A 81 17.09 7.95 -7.90
C ARG A 81 16.92 8.15 -6.39
N ILE A 82 17.97 8.61 -5.71
CA ILE A 82 17.91 8.87 -4.26
C ILE A 82 16.91 9.98 -3.94
N GLU A 83 16.89 11.05 -4.72
CA GLU A 83 15.92 12.13 -4.51
C GLU A 83 14.48 11.65 -4.73
N PHE A 84 14.22 10.83 -5.73
CA PHE A 84 12.92 10.20 -5.95
C PHE A 84 12.50 9.32 -4.77
N ILE A 85 13.41 8.43 -4.30
CA ILE A 85 13.15 7.54 -3.16
C ILE A 85 12.88 8.35 -1.89
N ARG A 86 13.63 9.43 -1.65
CA ARG A 86 13.47 10.31 -0.50
C ARG A 86 12.07 10.92 -0.40
N ARG A 87 11.46 11.23 -1.54
CA ARG A 87 10.10 11.79 -1.59
C ARG A 87 9.02 10.72 -1.56
N LEU A 88 9.25 9.60 -2.21
CA LEU A 88 8.24 8.55 -2.37
C LEU A 88 8.08 7.68 -1.12
N VAL A 89 9.18 7.17 -0.55
CA VAL A 89 9.13 6.17 0.53
C VAL A 89 8.38 6.66 1.77
N PRO A 90 8.54 7.89 2.28
CA PRO A 90 7.77 8.35 3.43
C PRO A 90 6.26 8.38 3.20
N MET A 91 5.82 8.60 1.96
CA MET A 91 4.40 8.57 1.60
C MET A 91 3.89 7.14 1.53
N MET A 92 4.63 6.24 0.86
CA MET A 92 4.25 4.83 0.69
C MET A 92 4.21 4.08 2.02
N LEU A 93 5.10 4.39 2.95
CA LEU A 93 5.17 3.81 4.29
C LEU A 93 3.83 3.86 5.06
N PHE A 94 3.02 4.87 4.82
CA PHE A 94 1.70 5.03 5.44
C PHE A 94 0.56 4.67 4.49
N PHE A 95 0.67 5.06 3.24
CA PHE A 95 -0.40 4.92 2.26
C PHE A 95 -0.69 3.44 1.94
N MET A 96 0.34 2.65 1.61
CA MET A 96 0.15 1.27 1.19
C MET A 96 -0.40 0.36 2.30
N PRO A 97 0.13 0.36 3.55
CA PRO A 97 -0.47 -0.40 4.63
C PRO A 97 -1.91 0.02 4.93
N THR A 98 -2.22 1.31 4.82
CA THR A 98 -3.59 1.80 5.05
C THR A 98 -4.56 1.26 4.01
N ILE A 99 -4.27 1.45 2.72
CA ILE A 99 -5.14 0.98 1.64
C ILE A 99 -5.31 -0.53 1.67
N ALA A 100 -4.21 -1.28 1.87
CA ALA A 100 -4.25 -2.74 1.96
C ALA A 100 -5.12 -3.21 3.14
N SER A 101 -4.91 -2.64 4.33
CA SER A 101 -5.68 -3.01 5.54
C SER A 101 -7.17 -2.68 5.37
N LEU A 102 -7.50 -1.53 4.80
CA LEU A 102 -8.89 -1.12 4.56
C LEU A 102 -9.57 -1.98 3.49
N ALA A 103 -8.85 -2.33 2.41
CA ALA A 103 -9.36 -3.23 1.38
C ALA A 103 -9.67 -4.61 1.96
N ILE A 104 -8.75 -5.19 2.73
CA ILE A 104 -8.94 -6.50 3.38
C ILE A 104 -10.11 -6.43 4.36
N THR A 105 -10.17 -5.39 5.20
CA THR A 105 -11.26 -5.21 6.17
C THR A 105 -12.60 -5.13 5.47
N ALA A 106 -12.74 -4.28 4.44
CA ALA A 106 -13.97 -4.15 3.67
C ALA A 106 -14.40 -5.49 3.05
N GLY A 107 -13.46 -6.27 2.49
CA GLY A 107 -13.74 -7.59 1.91
C GLY A 107 -14.22 -8.63 2.93
N ILE A 108 -13.64 -8.66 4.13
CA ILE A 108 -14.08 -9.55 5.21
C ILE A 108 -15.51 -9.19 5.66
N TYR A 109 -15.80 -7.91 5.86
CA TYR A 109 -17.16 -7.47 6.22
C TYR A 109 -18.16 -7.75 5.10
N LEU A 110 -17.80 -7.54 3.84
CA LEU A 110 -18.64 -7.85 2.69
C LEU A 110 -19.01 -9.33 2.68
N ALA A 111 -18.02 -10.23 2.72
CA ALA A 111 -18.24 -11.67 2.74
C ALA A 111 -19.08 -12.11 3.97
N THR A 112 -18.93 -11.41 5.10
CA THR A 112 -19.72 -11.67 6.32
C THR A 112 -21.17 -11.26 6.14
N TYR A 113 -21.44 -10.07 5.55
CA TYR A 113 -22.80 -9.57 5.32
C TYR A 113 -23.54 -10.36 4.25
N GLU A 114 -22.81 -10.91 3.26
CA GLU A 114 -23.37 -11.83 2.26
C GLU A 114 -23.57 -13.26 2.79
N GLY A 115 -23.14 -13.57 4.01
CA GLY A 115 -23.27 -14.89 4.62
C GLY A 115 -22.37 -15.97 4.02
N ILE A 116 -21.36 -15.58 3.21
CA ILE A 116 -20.44 -16.50 2.53
C ILE A 116 -19.10 -16.67 3.24
N PHE A 117 -18.84 -15.94 4.30
CA PHE A 117 -17.59 -16.04 5.07
C PHE A 117 -17.53 -17.36 5.85
N SER A 118 -17.23 -18.46 5.13
CA SER A 118 -17.21 -19.79 5.70
C SER A 118 -16.11 -20.65 5.04
N LEU A 119 -15.39 -21.41 5.86
CA LEU A 119 -14.39 -22.38 5.40
C LEU A 119 -15.00 -23.58 4.63
N ARG A 120 -16.32 -23.65 4.48
CA ARG A 120 -16.99 -24.62 3.61
C ARG A 120 -16.80 -24.31 2.13
N TYR A 121 -16.51 -23.05 1.80
CA TYR A 121 -16.37 -22.60 0.41
C TYR A 121 -14.89 -22.56 0.01
N PRO A 122 -14.46 -23.38 -0.96
CA PRO A 122 -13.06 -23.42 -1.41
C PRO A 122 -12.54 -22.05 -1.88
N VAL A 123 -13.42 -21.22 -2.49
CA VAL A 123 -13.05 -19.86 -2.94
C VAL A 123 -12.65 -18.96 -1.76
N ILE A 124 -13.32 -19.08 -0.62
CA ILE A 124 -13.00 -18.30 0.60
C ILE A 124 -11.68 -18.74 1.20
N ILE A 125 -11.42 -20.08 1.21
CA ILE A 125 -10.13 -20.62 1.68
C ILE A 125 -9.00 -20.09 0.77
N LEU A 126 -9.17 -20.20 -0.54
CA LEU A 126 -8.15 -19.76 -1.51
C LEU A 126 -7.92 -18.24 -1.43
N ALA A 127 -8.98 -17.44 -1.33
CA ALA A 127 -8.89 -16.01 -1.10
C ALA A 127 -8.12 -15.70 0.20
N GLY A 128 -8.42 -16.40 1.29
CA GLY A 128 -7.72 -16.26 2.57
C GLY A 128 -6.23 -16.58 2.48
N ILE A 129 -5.86 -17.65 1.75
CA ILE A 129 -4.44 -18.01 1.52
C ILE A 129 -3.73 -16.89 0.75
N ILE A 130 -4.33 -16.36 -0.32
CA ILE A 130 -3.72 -15.27 -1.10
C ILE A 130 -3.59 -14.01 -0.24
N VAL A 131 -4.63 -13.63 0.50
CA VAL A 131 -4.58 -12.48 1.43
C VAL A 131 -3.46 -12.66 2.45
N LEU A 132 -3.31 -13.86 3.02
CA LEU A 132 -2.22 -14.16 3.96
C LEU A 132 -0.84 -13.95 3.32
N VAL A 133 -0.63 -14.40 2.09
CA VAL A 133 0.62 -14.17 1.34
C VAL A 133 0.86 -12.67 1.16
N LEU A 134 -0.17 -11.90 0.75
CA LEU A 134 -0.07 -10.45 0.56
C LEU A 134 0.26 -9.72 1.88
N VAL A 135 -0.36 -10.12 2.99
CA VAL A 135 -0.08 -9.59 4.34
C VAL A 135 1.35 -9.88 4.76
N ILE A 136 1.83 -11.11 4.57
CA ILE A 136 3.22 -11.48 4.88
C ILE A 136 4.19 -10.66 4.03
N GLN A 137 3.96 -10.51 2.73
CA GLN A 137 4.78 -9.64 1.87
C GLN A 137 4.80 -8.20 2.39
N GLY A 138 3.63 -7.64 2.72
CA GLY A 138 3.49 -6.28 3.24
C GLY A 138 4.27 -6.04 4.52
N PHE A 139 4.01 -6.84 5.54
CA PHE A 139 4.55 -6.61 6.88
C PHE A 139 5.94 -7.21 7.11
N ALA A 140 6.30 -8.32 6.47
CA ALA A 140 7.59 -8.97 6.68
C ALA A 140 8.67 -8.54 5.69
N ILE A 141 8.31 -7.97 4.53
CA ILE A 141 9.28 -7.59 3.50
C ILE A 141 9.21 -6.11 3.16
N PHE A 142 8.05 -5.60 2.71
CA PHE A 142 7.93 -4.20 2.27
C PHE A 142 8.18 -3.23 3.42
N LEU A 143 7.42 -3.34 4.49
CA LEU A 143 7.52 -2.44 5.63
C LEU A 143 8.92 -2.40 6.25
N PRO A 144 9.60 -3.53 6.55
CA PRO A 144 10.95 -3.49 7.07
C PRO A 144 11.97 -2.86 6.11
N ASN A 145 11.83 -3.10 4.80
CA ASN A 145 12.72 -2.49 3.80
C ASN A 145 12.49 -0.97 3.71
N GLU A 146 11.25 -0.51 3.73
CA GLU A 146 10.91 0.92 3.72
C GLU A 146 11.43 1.64 4.96
N LEU A 147 11.27 1.02 6.14
CA LEU A 147 11.84 1.55 7.38
C LEU A 147 13.37 1.62 7.32
N ARG A 148 14.05 0.59 6.79
CA ARG A 148 15.50 0.60 6.60
C ARG A 148 15.94 1.71 5.64
N ILE A 149 15.23 1.91 4.53
CA ILE A 149 15.48 3.01 3.59
C ILE A 149 15.30 4.34 4.31
N TYR A 150 14.19 4.50 5.02
CA TYR A 150 13.86 5.71 5.73
C TYR A 150 14.94 6.09 6.76
N PHE A 151 15.38 5.15 7.61
CA PHE A 151 16.43 5.41 8.59
C PHE A 151 17.81 5.64 7.92
N GLU A 152 18.09 4.98 6.80
CA GLU A 152 19.33 5.20 6.05
C GLU A 152 19.39 6.61 5.46
N LEU A 153 18.26 7.10 4.92
CA LEU A 153 18.14 8.47 4.36
C LEU A 153 18.36 9.59 5.41
N ARG A 154 18.22 9.27 6.70
CA ARG A 154 18.42 10.23 7.81
C ARG A 154 19.83 10.29 8.35
N LYS A 155 20.72 9.43 7.91
CA LYS A 155 22.12 9.45 8.32
C LYS A 155 22.83 10.68 7.74
N SER A 156 23.89 11.13 8.41
CA SER A 156 24.76 12.19 7.91
C SER A 156 25.46 11.82 6.60
N GLN A 157 25.72 10.53 6.40
CA GLN A 157 26.28 9.97 5.17
C GLN A 157 25.43 8.75 4.73
N PRO A 158 24.36 8.97 3.95
CA PRO A 158 23.48 7.90 3.48
C PRO A 158 24.18 6.99 2.47
N ASP A 159 24.08 5.67 2.65
CA ASP A 159 24.54 4.70 1.66
C ASP A 159 23.57 4.60 0.48
N SER A 160 23.88 5.32 -0.60
CA SER A 160 23.07 5.38 -1.82
C SER A 160 22.92 4.01 -2.50
N LYS A 161 23.91 3.13 -2.40
CA LYS A 161 23.84 1.77 -2.98
C LYS A 161 22.82 0.92 -2.22
N LYS A 162 22.87 0.95 -0.89
CA LYS A 162 21.95 0.24 -0.02
C LYS A 162 20.49 0.72 -0.21
N ILE A 163 20.29 2.04 -0.20
CA ILE A 163 18.96 2.66 -0.45
C ILE A 163 18.40 2.21 -1.80
N SER A 164 19.18 2.36 -2.88
CA SER A 164 18.77 1.98 -4.23
C SER A 164 18.44 0.48 -4.33
N ARG A 165 19.25 -0.39 -3.71
CA ARG A 165 19.03 -1.84 -3.73
C ARG A 165 17.72 -2.21 -3.04
N LEU A 166 17.47 -1.70 -1.84
CA LEU A 166 16.25 -2.01 -1.08
C LEU A 166 15.00 -1.50 -1.80
N ALA A 167 15.04 -0.28 -2.32
CA ALA A 167 13.93 0.28 -3.08
C ALA A 167 13.63 -0.52 -4.36
N LEU A 168 14.65 -0.94 -5.12
CA LEU A 168 14.47 -1.77 -6.30
C LEU A 168 13.92 -3.16 -5.97
N ILE A 169 14.29 -3.74 -4.82
CA ILE A 169 13.70 -5.00 -4.35
C ILE A 169 12.20 -4.79 -4.11
N ASN A 170 11.81 -3.75 -3.36
CA ASN A 170 10.39 -3.46 -3.11
C ASN A 170 9.62 -3.23 -4.42
N PHE A 171 10.12 -2.37 -5.32
CA PHE A 171 9.42 -2.10 -6.58
C PHE A 171 9.27 -3.35 -7.45
N ARG A 172 10.27 -4.24 -7.53
CA ARG A 172 10.13 -5.51 -8.26
C ARG A 172 9.14 -6.45 -7.59
N LEU A 173 9.17 -6.50 -6.26
CA LEU A 173 8.28 -7.34 -5.49
C LEU A 173 6.82 -6.86 -5.59
N SER A 174 6.57 -5.53 -5.76
CA SER A 174 5.23 -5.00 -6.06
C SER A 174 4.65 -5.63 -7.33
N GLY A 175 5.46 -5.90 -8.35
CA GLY A 175 4.99 -6.63 -9.54
C GLY A 175 4.57 -8.07 -9.23
N VAL A 176 5.29 -8.77 -8.33
CA VAL A 176 4.90 -10.11 -7.87
C VAL A 176 3.61 -10.03 -7.04
N GLN A 177 3.50 -9.02 -6.16
CA GLN A 177 2.29 -8.78 -5.37
C GLN A 177 1.08 -8.53 -6.27
N ALA A 178 1.22 -7.73 -7.33
CA ALA A 178 0.17 -7.51 -8.31
C ALA A 178 -0.31 -8.80 -8.98
N ALA A 179 0.57 -9.78 -9.24
CA ALA A 179 0.16 -11.07 -9.77
C ALA A 179 -0.75 -11.86 -8.81
N PHE A 180 -0.45 -11.86 -7.49
CA PHE A 180 -1.34 -12.42 -6.48
C PHE A 180 -2.67 -11.65 -6.39
N GLN A 181 -2.62 -10.33 -6.55
CA GLN A 181 -3.82 -9.50 -6.56
C GLN A 181 -4.70 -9.79 -7.79
N PHE A 182 -4.14 -10.04 -8.96
CA PHE A 182 -4.93 -10.52 -10.11
C PHE A 182 -5.59 -11.87 -9.85
N ALA A 183 -4.88 -12.78 -9.18
CA ALA A 183 -5.47 -14.07 -8.81
C ALA A 183 -6.66 -13.89 -7.85
N ILE A 184 -6.55 -13.02 -6.85
CA ILE A 184 -7.67 -12.78 -5.92
C ILE A 184 -8.81 -12.03 -6.60
N ILE A 185 -8.57 -11.09 -7.52
CA ILE A 185 -9.60 -10.43 -8.32
C ILE A 185 -10.39 -11.46 -9.14
N PHE A 186 -9.69 -12.43 -9.75
CA PHE A 186 -10.36 -13.53 -10.46
C PHE A 186 -11.25 -14.38 -9.53
N ILE A 187 -10.79 -14.66 -8.31
CA ILE A 187 -11.61 -15.35 -7.30
C ILE A 187 -12.83 -14.52 -6.92
N MET A 188 -12.67 -13.20 -6.69
CA MET A 188 -13.79 -12.30 -6.39
C MET A 188 -14.81 -12.25 -7.52
N ALA A 189 -14.37 -12.27 -8.78
CA ALA A 189 -15.28 -12.35 -9.93
C ALA A 189 -16.07 -13.68 -9.93
N ASN A 190 -15.49 -14.79 -9.51
CA ASN A 190 -16.23 -16.05 -9.35
C ASN A 190 -17.26 -15.96 -8.24
N ILE A 191 -16.93 -15.36 -7.10
CA ILE A 191 -17.85 -15.14 -5.98
C ILE A 191 -19.04 -14.27 -6.43
N ALA A 192 -18.78 -13.14 -7.10
CA ALA A 192 -19.80 -12.24 -7.59
C ALA A 192 -20.79 -12.90 -8.58
N ASN A 193 -20.34 -13.93 -9.31
CA ASN A 193 -21.17 -14.75 -10.18
C ASN A 193 -21.83 -15.97 -9.49
N GLY A 194 -21.78 -16.05 -8.16
CA GLY A 194 -22.34 -17.15 -7.38
C GLY A 194 -21.56 -18.46 -7.44
N ASN A 195 -20.34 -18.48 -7.97
CA ASN A 195 -19.51 -19.68 -8.13
C ASN A 195 -18.66 -19.91 -6.87
N LEU A 196 -19.25 -20.37 -5.78
CA LEU A 196 -18.57 -20.61 -4.49
C LEU A 196 -17.66 -21.85 -4.48
N PHE A 197 -17.74 -22.73 -5.50
CA PHE A 197 -17.00 -23.98 -5.61
C PHE A 197 -15.98 -24.01 -6.76
N LEU A 198 -15.55 -22.82 -7.28
CA LEU A 198 -14.61 -22.70 -8.40
C LEU A 198 -15.03 -23.52 -9.61
N LYS A 199 -15.96 -23.02 -10.39
CA LYS A 199 -16.22 -23.53 -11.74
C LYS A 199 -15.30 -22.77 -12.71
N PHE A 200 -14.40 -23.50 -13.36
CA PHE A 200 -13.56 -23.00 -14.45
C PHE A 200 -14.29 -23.09 -15.78
#